data_59addadb0494694d5e882008cc5bd615
#
_entry.id   59addadb0494694d5e882008cc5bd615
#
_cell.length_a   1.000
_cell.length_b   1.000
_cell.length_c   1.000
_cell.angle_alpha   90.00
_cell.angle_beta   90.00
_cell.angle_gamma   90.00
#
_symmetry.space_group_name_H-M   'P 1'
#
loop_
_entity.id
_entity.type
_entity.pdbx_description
1 polymer ?
#
loop_
_entity_poly.entity_id
_entity_poly.type
_entity_poly.pdbx_seq_one_letter_code
_entity_poly.pdbx_strand_id
1 'polypeptide(L)'
;MQIPEYENYHETKSHSTPDFPYNAYICSIPLDFEKVPLHWHDEVEIIYIKKGHGRVTLDFTSLYVEAGDIIIVSPGQLHAIGPAEYSMEYENIIFSLDLLCTGSMDALSSEFFEPFLAGTIGFEHLVCCDDEHYPVLSSCLNHIDSISSSFPKGSPCN
;
A
#
# COMPACT_ATOMS: atom_id res chain seq x y z
N MET A 1 2.67 -3.05 -23.13
CA MET A 1 4.12 -3.40 -23.22
C MET A 1 4.34 -4.58 -22.30
N GLN A 2 4.73 -5.74 -22.80
CA GLN A 2 5.19 -6.81 -21.91
C GLN A 2 6.55 -6.37 -21.36
N ILE A 3 6.63 -6.22 -20.04
CA ILE A 3 7.90 -6.01 -19.36
C ILE A 3 8.60 -7.36 -19.37
N PRO A 4 9.73 -7.50 -20.08
CA PRO A 4 10.51 -8.72 -19.97
C PRO A 4 10.88 -8.89 -18.50
N GLU A 5 10.61 -10.08 -17.95
CA GLU A 5 10.97 -10.39 -16.57
C GLU A 5 10.08 -9.82 -15.46
N TYR A 6 8.85 -9.37 -15.77
CA TYR A 6 7.89 -8.88 -14.74
C TYR A 6 7.76 -9.89 -13.57
N GLU A 7 7.69 -11.17 -13.86
CA GLU A 7 7.62 -12.25 -12.87
C GLU A 7 8.82 -12.28 -11.90
N ASN A 8 9.98 -11.76 -12.31
CA ASN A 8 11.17 -11.72 -11.46
C ASN A 8 11.05 -10.68 -10.31
N TYR A 9 10.08 -9.78 -10.41
CA TYR A 9 9.82 -8.78 -9.39
C TYR A 9 8.69 -9.20 -8.44
N HIS A 10 8.12 -10.39 -8.62
CA HIS A 10 7.10 -10.89 -7.71
C HIS A 10 7.68 -11.12 -6.32
N GLU A 11 7.11 -10.45 -5.32
CA GLU A 11 7.47 -10.68 -3.94
C GLU A 11 6.90 -12.02 -3.48
N THR A 12 7.78 -12.90 -2.99
CA THR A 12 7.37 -14.23 -2.51
C THR A 12 6.98 -14.24 -1.03
N LYS A 13 7.18 -13.13 -0.32
CA LYS A 13 6.78 -12.97 1.07
C LYS A 13 5.27 -12.81 1.16
N SER A 14 4.61 -13.66 1.93
CA SER A 14 3.20 -13.48 2.24
C SER A 14 3.03 -12.44 3.35
N HIS A 15 2.21 -11.43 3.11
CA HIS A 15 1.86 -10.39 4.08
C HIS A 15 0.58 -10.71 4.85
N SER A 16 -0.11 -11.77 4.48
CA SER A 16 -1.36 -12.18 5.08
C SER A 16 -1.38 -13.68 5.37
N THR A 17 -2.24 -14.06 6.32
CA THR A 17 -2.59 -15.47 6.56
C THR A 17 -4.10 -15.62 6.44
N PRO A 18 -4.63 -16.87 6.26
CA PRO A 18 -6.08 -17.08 6.22
C PRO A 18 -6.82 -16.51 7.44
N ASP A 19 -6.18 -16.52 8.60
CA ASP A 19 -6.76 -16.02 9.86
C ASP A 19 -6.55 -14.51 10.04
N PHE A 20 -5.53 -13.93 9.36
CA PHE A 20 -5.18 -12.52 9.37
C PHE A 20 -4.90 -12.06 7.94
N PRO A 21 -5.94 -11.65 7.20
CA PRO A 21 -5.81 -11.28 5.80
C PRO A 21 -5.27 -9.86 5.57
N TYR A 22 -4.68 -9.25 6.58
CA TYR A 22 -3.98 -7.97 6.48
C TYR A 22 -2.76 -7.91 7.39
N ASN A 23 -1.86 -6.97 7.10
CA ASN A 23 -0.74 -6.63 7.97
C ASN A 23 -0.48 -5.12 7.92
N ALA A 24 0.08 -4.58 9.01
CA ALA A 24 0.47 -3.18 9.10
C ALA A 24 1.89 -3.08 9.65
N TYR A 25 2.73 -2.32 8.98
CA TYR A 25 4.14 -2.13 9.30
C TYR A 25 4.44 -0.64 9.45
N ILE A 26 5.23 -0.28 10.48
CA ILE A 26 5.88 1.04 10.55
C ILE A 26 7.30 0.85 10.08
N CYS A 27 7.67 1.59 9.06
CA CYS A 27 8.96 1.49 8.40
C CYS A 27 9.66 2.85 8.34
N SER A 28 10.97 2.85 8.45
CA SER A 28 11.78 4.05 8.38
C SER A 28 12.92 3.90 7.37
N ILE A 29 13.05 4.86 6.46
CA ILE A 29 14.19 4.99 5.56
C ILE A 29 15.03 6.19 6.03
N PRO A 30 16.34 6.06 6.22
CA PRO A 30 17.20 4.90 5.97
C PRO A 30 17.43 3.98 7.20
N LEU A 31 16.66 4.13 8.29
CA LEU A 31 16.97 3.44 9.55
C LEU A 31 16.76 1.92 9.49
N ASP A 32 15.64 1.47 8.93
CA ASP A 32 15.33 0.04 8.83
C ASP A 32 15.97 -0.57 7.58
N PHE A 33 15.96 0.16 6.47
CA PHE A 33 16.58 -0.20 5.20
C PHE A 33 16.83 1.04 4.33
N GLU A 34 17.77 0.93 3.39
CA GLU A 34 18.11 2.06 2.51
C GLU A 34 17.02 2.36 1.48
N LYS A 35 16.33 1.33 1.01
CA LYS A 35 15.24 1.41 0.01
C LYS A 35 14.45 0.11 0.00
N VAL A 36 13.21 0.18 -0.46
CA VAL A 36 12.44 -0.99 -0.89
C VAL A 36 12.65 -1.13 -2.41
N PRO A 37 13.27 -2.23 -2.87
CA PRO A 37 13.52 -2.43 -4.30
C PRO A 37 12.21 -2.58 -5.08
N LEU A 38 12.29 -2.43 -6.39
CA LEU A 38 11.15 -2.62 -7.28
C LEU A 38 10.60 -4.04 -7.16
N HIS A 39 9.31 -4.16 -6.85
CA HIS A 39 8.59 -5.41 -6.69
C HIS A 39 7.09 -5.24 -6.96
N TRP A 40 6.36 -6.32 -6.96
CA TRP A 40 4.90 -6.35 -6.97
C TRP A 40 4.37 -7.56 -6.16
N HIS A 41 3.15 -7.48 -5.69
CA HIS A 41 2.42 -8.54 -4.99
C HIS A 41 0.92 -8.49 -5.32
N ASP A 42 0.17 -9.49 -4.86
CA ASP A 42 -1.25 -9.65 -5.20
C ASP A 42 -2.19 -8.87 -4.28
N GLU A 43 -1.67 -8.27 -3.21
CA GLU A 43 -2.43 -7.50 -2.24
C GLU A 43 -2.51 -6.02 -2.65
N VAL A 44 -3.48 -5.32 -2.05
CA VAL A 44 -3.50 -3.86 -2.02
C VAL A 44 -2.53 -3.39 -0.94
N GLU A 45 -1.73 -2.37 -1.24
CA GLU A 45 -0.87 -1.71 -0.26
C GLU A 45 -1.25 -0.23 -0.13
N ILE A 46 -1.39 0.23 1.10
CA ILE A 46 -1.54 1.65 1.42
C ILE A 46 -0.27 2.09 2.13
N ILE A 47 0.40 3.10 1.56
CA ILE A 47 1.61 3.71 2.12
C ILE A 47 1.22 5.08 2.66
N TYR A 48 1.19 5.23 3.98
CA TYR A 48 0.86 6.49 4.63
C TYR A 48 2.12 7.13 5.21
N ILE A 49 2.53 8.26 4.65
CA ILE A 49 3.74 8.97 5.08
C ILE A 49 3.47 9.68 6.41
N LYS A 50 4.15 9.26 7.45
CA LYS A 50 3.97 9.79 8.81
C LYS A 50 4.92 10.96 9.11
N LYS A 51 6.17 10.89 8.61
CA LYS A 51 7.19 11.93 8.83
C LYS A 51 8.16 12.00 7.66
N GLY A 52 8.73 13.17 7.45
CA GLY A 52 9.74 13.41 6.45
C GLY A 52 9.18 13.45 5.03
N HIS A 53 10.01 13.07 4.10
CA HIS A 53 9.67 13.07 2.67
C HIS A 53 10.54 12.04 1.92
N GLY A 54 10.10 11.64 0.74
CA GLY A 54 10.82 10.67 -0.05
C GLY A 54 10.27 10.53 -1.46
N ARG A 55 10.54 9.37 -2.05
CA ARG A 55 10.04 9.00 -3.36
C ARG A 55 9.38 7.63 -3.29
N VAL A 56 8.22 7.53 -3.93
CA VAL A 56 7.55 6.26 -4.23
C VAL A 56 7.47 6.15 -5.74
N THR A 57 7.87 5.02 -6.28
CA THR A 57 7.78 4.75 -7.71
C THR A 57 6.63 3.77 -7.96
N LEU A 58 5.73 4.13 -8.87
CA LEU A 58 4.63 3.28 -9.34
C LEU A 58 4.75 3.13 -10.85
N ASP A 59 4.83 1.91 -11.35
CA ASP A 59 4.94 1.59 -12.80
C ASP A 59 5.96 2.49 -13.54
N PHE A 60 7.13 2.70 -12.96
CA PHE A 60 8.22 3.56 -13.47
C PHE A 60 7.97 5.07 -13.38
N THR A 61 6.85 5.50 -12.82
CA THR A 61 6.59 6.91 -12.50
C THR A 61 7.02 7.19 -11.06
N SER A 62 7.96 8.10 -10.89
CA SER A 62 8.44 8.50 -9.56
C SER A 62 7.62 9.65 -9.02
N LEU A 63 7.00 9.43 -7.86
CA LEU A 63 6.23 10.42 -7.12
C LEU A 63 7.09 10.97 -5.98
N TYR A 64 7.14 12.28 -5.82
CA TYR A 64 7.64 12.90 -4.59
C TYR A 64 6.51 12.88 -3.56
N VAL A 65 6.82 12.48 -2.35
CA VAL A 65 5.85 12.34 -1.26
C VAL A 65 6.37 12.97 0.03
N GLU A 66 5.48 13.51 0.83
CA GLU A 66 5.80 14.14 2.11
C GLU A 66 4.83 13.72 3.22
N ALA A 67 5.15 14.11 4.45
CA ALA A 67 4.33 13.78 5.62
C ALA A 67 2.87 14.20 5.43
N GLY A 68 1.96 13.25 5.58
CA GLY A 68 0.53 13.38 5.34
C GLY A 68 0.06 12.72 4.05
N ASP A 69 0.91 12.53 3.06
CA ASP A 69 0.53 11.89 1.80
C ASP A 69 0.18 10.42 2.00
N ILE A 70 -0.81 9.98 1.23
CA ILE A 70 -1.27 8.58 1.21
C ILE A 70 -1.14 8.07 -0.21
N ILE A 71 -0.44 6.96 -0.38
CA ILE A 71 -0.27 6.29 -1.67
C ILE A 71 -1.04 4.98 -1.65
N ILE A 72 -1.75 4.67 -2.71
CA ILE A 72 -2.49 3.43 -2.87
C ILE A 72 -1.90 2.65 -4.04
N VAL A 73 -1.38 1.47 -3.75
CA VAL A 73 -0.79 0.54 -4.72
C VAL A 73 -1.80 -0.56 -5.01
N SER A 74 -2.07 -0.75 -6.29
CA SER A 74 -3.00 -1.80 -6.75
C SER A 74 -2.34 -3.18 -6.76
N PRO A 75 -3.11 -4.27 -6.63
CA PRO A 75 -2.60 -5.62 -6.85
C PRO A 75 -1.87 -5.73 -8.19
N GLY A 76 -0.71 -6.36 -8.20
CA GLY A 76 0.12 -6.52 -9.39
C GLY A 76 0.84 -5.27 -9.87
N GLN A 77 0.71 -4.14 -9.21
CA GLN A 77 1.38 -2.91 -9.61
C GLN A 77 2.83 -2.90 -9.17
N LEU A 78 3.75 -2.66 -10.10
CA LEU A 78 5.17 -2.50 -9.80
C LEU A 78 5.39 -1.24 -8.97
N HIS A 79 6.06 -1.38 -7.83
CA HIS A 79 6.35 -0.25 -6.96
C HIS A 79 7.70 -0.39 -6.24
N ALA A 80 8.22 0.75 -5.80
CA ALA A 80 9.46 0.86 -5.04
C ALA A 80 9.39 2.06 -4.10
N ILE A 81 10.11 2.03 -2.98
CA ILE A 81 10.18 3.12 -2.01
C ILE A 81 11.64 3.47 -1.75
N GLY A 82 11.97 4.72 -1.77
CA GLY A 82 13.34 5.21 -1.60
C GLY A 82 13.80 5.98 -2.83
N PRO A 83 15.02 6.47 -2.89
CA PRO A 83 16.26 6.04 -2.25
C PRO A 83 16.56 6.70 -0.89
N ALA A 84 17.63 6.27 -0.26
CA ALA A 84 18.15 6.72 1.04
C ALA A 84 18.58 8.20 1.13
N GLU A 85 18.49 8.96 0.06
CA GLU A 85 18.80 10.41 0.05
C GLU A 85 17.83 11.21 0.92
N TYR A 86 16.69 10.61 1.26
CA TYR A 86 15.62 11.22 2.03
C TYR A 86 15.38 10.43 3.31
N SER A 87 14.93 11.13 4.34
CA SER A 87 14.50 10.50 5.59
C SER A 87 12.99 10.51 5.65
N MET A 88 12.41 9.32 5.78
CA MET A 88 10.97 9.13 5.75
C MET A 88 10.55 8.01 6.70
N GLU A 89 9.52 8.28 7.52
CA GLU A 89 8.81 7.26 8.29
C GLU A 89 7.42 7.11 7.67
N TYR A 90 7.05 5.89 7.36
CA TYR A 90 5.75 5.59 6.76
C TYR A 90 5.15 4.32 7.35
N GLU A 91 3.85 4.21 7.21
CA GLU A 91 3.09 3.03 7.55
C GLU A 91 2.63 2.34 6.27
N ASN A 92 2.92 1.04 6.19
CA ASN A 92 2.38 0.16 5.17
C ASN A 92 1.23 -0.64 5.73
N ILE A 93 0.08 -0.55 5.09
CA ILE A 93 -1.08 -1.41 5.35
C ILE A 93 -1.28 -2.27 4.11
N ILE A 94 -1.09 -3.59 4.26
CA ILE A 94 -1.15 -4.55 3.15
C ILE A 94 -2.28 -5.53 3.43
N PHE A 95 -3.19 -5.71 2.48
CA PHE A 95 -4.33 -6.60 2.65
C PHE A 95 -4.80 -7.20 1.33
N SER A 96 -5.31 -8.43 1.39
CA SER A 96 -5.99 -9.05 0.26
C SER A 96 -7.36 -8.40 0.04
N LEU A 97 -7.73 -8.15 -1.21
CA LEU A 97 -9.09 -7.70 -1.55
C LEU A 97 -10.18 -8.70 -1.16
N ASP A 98 -9.84 -9.97 -1.01
CA ASP A 98 -10.75 -10.99 -0.49
C ASP A 98 -11.30 -10.65 0.90
N LEU A 99 -10.56 -9.85 1.66
CA LEU A 99 -11.02 -9.32 2.95
C LEU A 99 -12.31 -8.48 2.82
N LEU A 100 -12.48 -7.80 1.70
CA LEU A 100 -13.62 -6.93 1.41
C LEU A 100 -14.73 -7.67 0.64
N CYS A 101 -14.43 -8.87 0.11
CA CYS A 101 -15.37 -9.66 -0.65
C CYS A 101 -16.11 -10.62 0.28
N THR A 102 -17.42 -10.45 0.42
CA THR A 102 -18.26 -11.26 1.33
C THR A 102 -18.63 -12.64 0.79
N GLY A 103 -18.13 -13.02 -0.40
CA GLY A 103 -18.46 -14.27 -1.09
C GLY A 103 -19.87 -14.30 -1.68
N SER A 104 -20.64 -13.23 -1.54
CA SER A 104 -21.90 -13.02 -2.22
C SER A 104 -21.73 -12.00 -3.35
N MET A 105 -22.39 -12.23 -4.46
CA MET A 105 -22.46 -11.24 -5.56
C MET A 105 -23.36 -10.08 -5.09
N ASP A 106 -22.77 -9.14 -4.36
CA ASP A 106 -23.43 -7.89 -3.99
C ASP A 106 -23.05 -6.76 -4.96
N ALA A 107 -23.77 -5.65 -4.88
CA ALA A 107 -23.56 -4.51 -5.77
C ALA A 107 -22.14 -3.92 -5.61
N LEU A 108 -21.56 -3.94 -4.41
CA LEU A 108 -20.21 -3.44 -4.15
C LEU A 108 -19.16 -4.28 -4.86
N SER A 109 -19.31 -5.61 -4.80
CA SER A 109 -18.38 -6.53 -5.48
C SER A 109 -18.44 -6.34 -6.99
N SER A 110 -19.65 -6.32 -7.58
CA SER A 110 -19.81 -6.22 -9.04
C SER A 110 -19.52 -4.83 -9.61
N GLU A 111 -19.81 -3.76 -8.87
CA GLU A 111 -19.63 -2.39 -9.36
C GLU A 111 -18.24 -1.81 -9.10
N PHE A 112 -17.54 -2.28 -8.07
CA PHE A 112 -16.26 -1.71 -7.66
C PHE A 112 -15.13 -2.74 -7.60
N PHE A 113 -15.27 -3.82 -6.85
CA PHE A 113 -14.14 -4.72 -6.60
C PHE A 113 -13.74 -5.54 -7.82
N GLU A 114 -14.69 -6.14 -8.52
CA GLU A 114 -14.39 -6.89 -9.74
C GLU A 114 -13.82 -6.00 -10.86
N PRO A 115 -14.39 -4.82 -11.18
CA PRO A 115 -13.81 -3.91 -12.14
C PRO A 115 -12.44 -3.38 -11.73
N PHE A 116 -12.20 -3.16 -10.44
CA PHE A 116 -10.90 -2.76 -9.93
C PHE A 116 -9.85 -3.87 -10.10
N LEU A 117 -10.16 -5.10 -9.70
CA LEU A 117 -9.30 -6.26 -9.92
C LEU A 117 -9.02 -6.53 -11.40
N ALA A 118 -10.01 -6.30 -12.26
CA ALA A 118 -9.86 -6.41 -13.70
C ALA A 118 -9.08 -5.24 -14.33
N GLY A 119 -8.72 -4.21 -13.57
CA GLY A 119 -8.03 -3.01 -14.05
C GLY A 119 -8.88 -2.15 -14.99
N THR A 120 -10.21 -2.30 -14.98
CA THR A 120 -11.14 -1.53 -15.82
C THR A 120 -11.58 -0.23 -15.15
N ILE A 121 -11.47 -0.13 -13.86
CA ILE A 121 -11.55 1.11 -13.09
C ILE A 121 -10.26 1.30 -12.31
N GLY A 122 -9.86 2.54 -12.11
CA GLY A 122 -8.72 2.93 -11.30
C GLY A 122 -9.11 4.04 -10.34
N PHE A 123 -8.18 4.40 -9.51
CA PHE A 123 -8.28 5.57 -8.65
C PHE A 123 -6.96 6.34 -8.71
N GLU A 124 -6.99 7.54 -8.19
CA GLU A 124 -5.77 8.34 -8.04
C GLU A 124 -4.87 7.68 -7.00
N HIS A 125 -3.63 7.39 -7.40
CA HIS A 125 -2.69 6.66 -6.54
C HIS A 125 -2.13 7.51 -5.39
N LEU A 126 -2.07 8.83 -5.57
CA LEU A 126 -1.56 9.77 -4.57
C LEU A 126 -2.70 10.66 -4.07
N VAL A 127 -2.99 10.60 -2.77
CA VAL A 127 -3.97 11.44 -2.08
C VAL A 127 -3.22 12.37 -1.14
N CYS A 128 -3.19 13.65 -1.48
CA CYS A 128 -2.54 14.70 -0.70
C CYS A 128 -3.53 15.37 0.28
N CYS A 129 -3.02 16.14 1.22
CA CYS A 129 -3.83 16.76 2.27
C CYS A 129 -4.88 17.77 1.76
N ASP A 130 -4.75 18.28 0.55
CA ASP A 130 -5.70 19.17 -0.13
C ASP A 130 -6.75 18.45 -1.00
N ASP A 131 -6.66 17.12 -1.11
CA ASP A 131 -7.67 16.30 -1.76
C ASP A 131 -8.97 16.26 -0.95
N GLU A 132 -10.12 16.32 -1.63
CA GLU A 132 -11.44 16.32 -0.97
C GLU A 132 -11.73 15.05 -0.18
N HIS A 133 -11.14 13.92 -0.55
CA HIS A 133 -11.31 12.63 0.11
C HIS A 133 -10.33 12.39 1.26
N TYR A 134 -9.27 13.19 1.35
CA TYR A 134 -8.22 13.05 2.35
C TYR A 134 -8.72 12.99 3.80
N PRO A 135 -9.65 13.87 4.26
CA PRO A 135 -10.09 13.84 5.65
C PRO A 135 -10.74 12.53 6.06
N VAL A 136 -11.51 11.92 5.14
CA VAL A 136 -12.17 10.64 5.40
C VAL A 136 -11.14 9.51 5.42
N LEU A 137 -10.28 9.46 4.41
CA LEU A 137 -9.26 8.41 4.28
C LEU A 137 -8.27 8.43 5.44
N SER A 138 -7.70 9.59 5.77
CA SER A 138 -6.76 9.75 6.88
C SER A 138 -7.39 9.42 8.23
N SER A 139 -8.67 9.78 8.44
CA SER A 139 -9.41 9.41 9.64
C SER A 139 -9.59 7.89 9.77
N CYS A 140 -9.92 7.20 8.67
CA CYS A 140 -10.03 5.74 8.66
C CYS A 140 -8.69 5.06 8.97
N LEU A 141 -7.60 5.52 8.37
CA LEU A 141 -6.25 4.97 8.62
C LEU A 141 -5.82 5.18 10.08
N ASN A 142 -6.02 6.37 10.62
CA ASN A 142 -5.73 6.65 12.05
C ASN A 142 -6.60 5.80 13.00
N HIS A 143 -7.82 5.48 12.59
CA HIS A 143 -8.68 4.60 13.37
C HIS A 143 -8.17 3.14 13.34
N ILE A 144 -7.72 2.65 12.19
CA ILE A 144 -7.05 1.35 12.06
C ILE A 144 -5.83 1.29 12.99
N ASP A 145 -4.98 2.33 13.01
CA ASP A 145 -3.84 2.43 13.90
C ASP A 145 -4.24 2.28 15.38
N SER A 146 -5.30 2.96 15.79
CA SER A 146 -5.76 2.93 17.17
C SER A 146 -6.24 1.54 17.60
N ILE A 147 -6.84 0.78 16.68
CA ILE A 147 -7.27 -0.59 16.91
C ILE A 147 -6.05 -1.53 16.87
N SER A 148 -5.19 -1.40 15.88
CA SER A 148 -4.00 -2.25 15.70
C SER A 148 -3.03 -2.17 16.86
N SER A 149 -2.94 -1.04 17.53
CA SER A 149 -2.13 -0.89 18.75
C SER A 149 -2.61 -1.78 19.93
N SER A 150 -3.83 -2.28 19.86
CA SER A 150 -4.43 -3.18 20.85
C SER A 150 -4.16 -4.66 20.56
N PHE A 151 -3.62 -4.99 19.37
CA PHE A 151 -3.25 -6.35 18.97
C PHE A 151 -1.73 -6.53 18.93
N PRO A 152 -1.21 -7.77 19.07
CA PRO A 152 0.23 -8.01 18.92
C PRO A 152 0.69 -7.54 17.55
N LYS A 153 1.64 -6.62 17.54
CA LYS A 153 2.23 -6.13 16.29
C LYS A 153 2.88 -7.28 15.54
N GLY A 154 2.59 -7.40 14.26
CA GLY A 154 3.35 -8.26 13.35
C GLY A 154 4.84 -7.96 13.44
N SER A 155 5.67 -8.91 13.03
CA SER A 155 7.13 -8.74 13.03
C SER A 155 7.51 -7.45 12.31
N PRO A 156 8.56 -6.75 12.79
CA PRO A 156 9.05 -5.55 12.10
C PRO A 156 9.38 -5.85 10.64
N CYS A 157 9.38 -4.80 9.82
CA CYS A 157 9.80 -4.86 8.43
C CYS A 157 11.20 -5.51 8.35
N ASN A 158 11.30 -6.71 7.83
CA ASN A 158 12.54 -7.43 7.52
C ASN A 158 12.45 -7.93 6.09
#